data_6da330273be2140efae168302e4e86c0
#
_entry.id   6da330273be2140efae168302e4e86c0
#
_cell.length_a   1.000
_cell.length_b   1.000
_cell.length_c   1.000
_cell.angle_alpha   90.00
_cell.angle_beta   90.00
_cell.angle_gamma   90.00
#
_symmetry.space_group_name_H-M   'P 1'
#
loop_
_entity.id
_entity.type
_entity.pdbx_description
1 polymer ?
#
loop_
_entity_poly.entity_id
_entity_poly.type
_entity_poly.pdbx_seq_one_letter_code
_entity_poly.pdbx_strand_id
1 'polypeptide(L)'
;MNKGKITVVGIGPGNRDDITPAALSAIRQSDVIIGYNYYFQFIQDIIHPDTQCIDTGMKREKIRAEEAYKYASEGKTVTVISSGDAGIYGMAPLIYEMRTMKEAPQVEIEVVPGISAFQKAASLLGAPIGHDLCIISLSD
;
A
#
# COMPACT_ATOMS: atom_id res chain seq x y z
N MET A 1 -6.02 21.64 -14.24
CA MET A 1 -6.08 21.10 -12.88
C MET A 1 -5.22 19.87 -12.80
N ASN A 2 -4.26 19.85 -11.89
CA ASN A 2 -3.51 18.62 -11.60
C ASN A 2 -4.49 17.57 -11.05
N LYS A 3 -4.66 16.48 -11.77
CA LYS A 3 -5.37 15.32 -11.25
C LYS A 3 -4.48 14.70 -10.18
N GLY A 4 -5.04 14.41 -9.02
CA GLY A 4 -4.31 13.70 -7.98
C GLY A 4 -4.02 12.26 -8.36
N LYS A 5 -3.19 11.64 -7.58
CA LYS A 5 -2.70 10.28 -7.81
C LYS A 5 -2.82 9.45 -6.54
N ILE A 6 -3.23 8.19 -6.70
CA ILE A 6 -3.16 7.17 -5.66
C ILE A 6 -2.04 6.21 -6.00
N THR A 7 -1.06 6.08 -5.12
CA THR A 7 -0.03 5.05 -5.20
C THR A 7 -0.24 4.03 -4.10
N VAL A 8 -0.49 2.77 -4.45
CA VAL A 8 -0.62 1.69 -3.48
C VAL A 8 0.74 1.03 -3.32
N VAL A 9 1.29 1.09 -2.13
CA VAL A 9 2.70 0.74 -1.87
C VAL A 9 2.80 -0.45 -0.94
N GLY A 10 3.46 -1.51 -1.39
CA GLY A 10 3.89 -2.61 -0.53
C GLY A 10 5.14 -2.21 0.25
N ILE A 11 5.06 -2.24 1.57
CA ILE A 11 6.19 -1.86 2.45
C ILE A 11 7.03 -3.05 2.92
N GLY A 12 6.81 -4.21 2.33
CA GLY A 12 7.57 -5.41 2.70
C GLY A 12 7.10 -6.06 4.01
N PRO A 13 7.81 -7.09 4.46
CA PRO A 13 7.39 -7.94 5.58
C PRO A 13 7.75 -7.40 6.98
N GLY A 14 8.20 -6.15 7.09
CA GLY A 14 8.48 -5.50 8.38
C GLY A 14 9.94 -5.16 8.66
N ASN A 15 10.84 -5.39 7.71
CA ASN A 15 12.25 -5.02 7.81
C ASN A 15 12.55 -3.85 6.84
N ARG A 16 13.34 -2.88 7.28
CA ARG A 16 13.77 -1.75 6.45
C ARG A 16 14.49 -2.19 5.17
N ASP A 17 15.35 -3.17 5.26
CA ASP A 17 16.14 -3.66 4.11
C ASP A 17 15.26 -4.33 3.04
N ASP A 18 14.06 -4.72 3.39
CA ASP A 18 13.10 -5.33 2.48
C ASP A 18 12.09 -4.31 1.88
N ILE A 19 12.26 -3.02 2.17
CA ILE A 19 11.50 -1.95 1.51
C ILE A 19 12.22 -1.55 0.23
N THR A 20 11.53 -1.63 -0.91
CA THR A 20 12.13 -1.28 -2.20
C THR A 20 12.47 0.21 -2.30
N PRO A 21 13.48 0.62 -3.07
CA PRO A 21 13.76 2.03 -3.34
C PRO A 21 12.56 2.78 -3.93
N ALA A 22 11.76 2.11 -4.78
CA ALA A 22 10.55 2.69 -5.33
C ALA A 22 9.49 2.99 -4.24
N ALA A 23 9.31 2.07 -3.28
CA ALA A 23 8.43 2.29 -2.15
C ALA A 23 8.90 3.46 -1.26
N LEU A 24 10.19 3.54 -0.96
CA LEU A 24 10.77 4.65 -0.22
C LEU A 24 10.53 6.00 -0.93
N SER A 25 10.73 6.03 -2.25
CA SER A 25 10.51 7.24 -3.05
C SER A 25 9.04 7.67 -3.02
N ALA A 26 8.11 6.74 -3.20
CA ALA A 26 6.68 7.03 -3.16
C ALA A 26 6.25 7.61 -1.79
N ILE A 27 6.71 7.02 -0.70
CA ILE A 27 6.41 7.47 0.65
C ILE A 27 6.94 8.90 0.89
N ARG A 28 8.18 9.18 0.48
CA ARG A 28 8.80 10.51 0.66
C ARG A 28 8.13 11.62 -0.14
N GLN A 29 7.50 11.29 -1.26
CA GLN A 29 6.86 12.24 -2.16
C GLN A 29 5.36 12.43 -1.89
N SER A 30 4.83 11.76 -0.88
CA SER A 30 3.40 11.79 -0.58
C SER A 30 2.97 13.05 0.14
N ASP A 31 1.86 13.65 -0.29
CA ASP A 31 1.14 14.68 0.47
C ASP A 31 0.35 14.04 1.62
N VAL A 32 -0.22 12.86 1.35
CA VAL A 32 -1.03 12.10 2.29
C VAL A 32 -0.62 10.64 2.27
N ILE A 33 -0.45 10.03 3.45
CA ILE A 33 -0.23 8.59 3.60
C ILE A 33 -1.38 8.01 4.43
N ILE A 34 -1.99 6.97 3.90
CA ILE A 34 -3.12 6.28 4.53
C ILE A 34 -2.75 4.82 4.79
N GLY A 35 -3.03 4.31 5.97
CA GLY A 35 -2.72 2.93 6.30
C GLY A 35 -3.29 2.46 7.63
N TYR A 36 -3.08 1.19 7.91
CA TYR A 36 -3.31 0.63 9.23
C TYR A 36 -2.27 1.18 10.20
N ASN A 37 -2.71 1.66 11.36
CA ASN A 37 -1.87 2.37 12.33
C ASN A 37 -0.57 1.62 12.68
N TYR A 38 -0.65 0.31 12.82
CA TYR A 38 0.50 -0.54 13.13
C TYR A 38 1.64 -0.45 12.09
N TYR A 39 1.30 -0.20 10.81
CA TYR A 39 2.31 -0.16 9.75
C TYR A 39 3.15 1.12 9.73
N PHE A 40 2.64 2.21 10.29
CA PHE A 40 3.37 3.49 10.33
C PHE A 40 4.70 3.38 11.11
N GLN A 41 4.79 2.51 12.11
CA GLN A 41 6.02 2.31 12.87
C GLN A 41 7.22 1.87 12.01
N PHE A 42 6.96 1.22 10.85
CA PHE A 42 8.01 0.74 9.95
C PHE A 42 8.54 1.81 9.00
N ILE A 43 7.87 2.96 8.90
CA ILE A 43 8.18 4.00 7.92
C ILE A 43 8.29 5.41 8.53
N GLN A 44 8.15 5.57 9.84
CA GLN A 44 8.12 6.88 10.51
C GLN A 44 9.30 7.78 10.16
N ASP A 45 10.50 7.22 10.07
CA ASP A 45 11.73 7.94 9.82
C ASP A 45 11.92 8.39 8.36
N ILE A 46 11.07 7.91 7.45
CA ILE A 46 11.10 8.28 6.02
C ILE A 46 9.96 9.19 5.59
N ILE A 47 8.98 9.40 6.45
CA ILE A 47 7.83 10.28 6.18
C ILE A 47 8.31 11.73 6.26
N HIS A 48 7.95 12.54 5.24
CA HIS A 48 8.26 13.95 5.28
C HIS A 48 7.46 14.65 6.40
N PRO A 49 8.03 15.63 7.12
CA PRO A 49 7.34 16.30 8.22
C PRO A 49 5.99 16.96 7.86
N ASP A 50 5.84 17.40 6.62
CA ASP A 50 4.61 18.04 6.12
C ASP A 50 3.57 17.03 5.60
N THR A 51 3.90 15.75 5.53
CA THR A 51 2.99 14.71 5.06
C THR A 51 1.88 14.47 6.08
N GLN A 52 0.65 14.53 5.62
CA GLN A 52 -0.50 14.16 6.44
C GLN A 52 -0.61 12.64 6.55
N CYS A 53 -0.59 12.11 7.75
CA CYS A 53 -0.78 10.68 8.01
C CYS A 53 -2.20 10.41 8.51
N ILE A 54 -2.89 9.49 7.86
CA ILE A 54 -4.23 9.03 8.24
C ILE A 54 -4.11 7.57 8.65
N ASP A 55 -4.13 7.35 9.93
CA ASP A 55 -4.16 6.00 10.49
C ASP A 55 -5.60 5.52 10.65
N THR A 56 -5.81 4.26 10.37
CA THR A 56 -7.11 3.61 10.51
C THR A 56 -6.94 2.30 11.29
N GLY A 57 -7.98 1.93 11.99
CA GLY A 57 -8.00 0.67 12.72
C GLY A 57 -8.08 -0.56 11.80
N MET A 58 -8.04 -1.72 12.41
CA MET A 58 -8.22 -3.01 11.73
C MET A 58 -9.61 -3.10 11.08
N LYS A 59 -9.71 -3.84 9.97
CA LYS A 59 -10.97 -4.04 9.21
C LYS A 59 -11.61 -2.74 8.71
N ARG A 60 -10.78 -1.78 8.31
CA ARG A 60 -11.19 -0.47 7.80
C ARG A 60 -10.72 -0.23 6.35
N GLU A 61 -10.56 -1.31 5.59
CA GLU A 61 -10.02 -1.28 4.22
C GLU A 61 -10.85 -0.37 3.30
N LYS A 62 -12.17 -0.47 3.37
CA LYS A 62 -13.08 0.37 2.58
C LYS A 62 -12.92 1.85 2.90
N ILE A 63 -12.83 2.20 4.17
CA ILE A 63 -12.62 3.59 4.61
C ILE A 63 -11.28 4.13 4.11
N ARG A 64 -10.20 3.32 4.16
CA ARG A 64 -8.90 3.71 3.60
C ARG A 64 -8.99 4.03 2.12
N ALA A 65 -9.69 3.19 1.35
CA ALA A 65 -9.88 3.41 -0.06
C ALA A 65 -10.73 4.66 -0.35
N GLU A 66 -11.82 4.89 0.38
CA GLU A 66 -12.65 6.09 0.27
C GLU A 66 -11.85 7.37 0.56
N GLU A 67 -11.07 7.39 1.64
CA GLU A 67 -10.20 8.52 1.98
C GLU A 67 -9.13 8.75 0.90
N ALA A 68 -8.55 7.69 0.33
CA ALA A 68 -7.56 7.83 -0.74
C ALA A 68 -8.17 8.53 -1.97
N TYR A 69 -9.34 8.13 -2.40
CA TYR A 69 -10.04 8.76 -3.51
C TYR A 69 -10.43 10.22 -3.21
N LYS A 70 -10.87 10.50 -1.99
CA LYS A 70 -11.21 11.85 -1.55
C LYS A 70 -10.01 12.80 -1.70
N TYR A 71 -8.88 12.47 -1.09
CA TYR A 71 -7.69 13.33 -1.17
C TYR A 71 -7.09 13.40 -2.57
N ALA A 72 -7.10 12.32 -3.32
CA ALA A 72 -6.63 12.35 -4.70
C ALA A 72 -7.55 13.20 -5.59
N SER A 73 -8.86 13.22 -5.35
CA SER A 73 -9.79 14.10 -6.07
C SER A 73 -9.53 15.59 -5.81
N GLU A 74 -8.91 15.92 -4.69
CA GLU A 74 -8.45 17.27 -4.33
C GLU A 74 -7.09 17.63 -4.99
N GLY A 75 -6.53 16.77 -5.82
CA GLY A 75 -5.27 16.98 -6.53
C GLY A 75 -4.02 16.56 -5.76
N LYS A 76 -4.17 15.84 -4.64
CA LYS A 76 -3.03 15.40 -3.81
C LYS A 76 -2.41 14.10 -4.30
N THR A 77 -1.12 13.94 -4.01
CA THR A 77 -0.41 12.67 -4.14
C THR A 77 -0.64 11.84 -2.88
N VAL A 78 -1.40 10.76 -3.02
CA VAL A 78 -1.82 9.91 -1.91
C VAL A 78 -1.12 8.58 -1.99
N THR A 79 -0.49 8.15 -0.92
CA THR A 79 0.07 6.80 -0.78
C THR A 79 -0.78 5.98 0.19
N VAL A 80 -1.22 4.81 -0.27
CA VAL A 80 -1.89 3.80 0.56
C VAL A 80 -0.88 2.69 0.84
N ILE A 81 -0.51 2.51 2.11
CA ILE A 81 0.47 1.49 2.49
C ILE A 81 -0.18 0.14 2.78
N SER A 82 0.46 -0.92 2.29
CA SER A 82 0.12 -2.31 2.57
C SER A 82 1.35 -3.03 3.13
N SER A 83 1.17 -3.93 4.07
CA SER A 83 2.27 -4.84 4.46
C SER A 83 2.55 -5.84 3.35
N GLY A 84 3.78 -6.32 3.26
CA GLY A 84 4.18 -7.22 2.20
C GLY A 84 4.09 -6.58 0.82
N ASP A 85 3.37 -7.23 -0.11
CA ASP A 85 3.06 -6.72 -1.44
C ASP A 85 1.68 -6.04 -1.48
N ALA A 86 1.57 -4.99 -2.26
CA ALA A 86 0.34 -4.22 -2.39
C ALA A 86 -0.80 -4.98 -3.11
N GLY A 87 -0.45 -5.95 -3.97
CA GLY A 87 -1.40 -6.71 -4.78
C GLY A 87 -1.75 -8.10 -4.23
N ILE A 88 -0.92 -8.66 -3.35
CA ILE A 88 -1.16 -10.00 -2.78
C ILE A 88 -1.85 -9.84 -1.43
N TYR A 89 -3.17 -10.00 -1.41
CA TYR A 89 -4.03 -9.73 -0.25
C TYR A 89 -3.83 -8.32 0.36
N GLY A 90 -3.34 -7.38 -0.45
CA GLY A 90 -3.11 -5.98 -0.08
C GLY A 90 -4.26 -5.06 -0.50
N MET A 91 -4.00 -3.75 -0.47
CA MET A 91 -5.02 -2.74 -0.75
C MET A 91 -5.28 -2.50 -2.25
N ALA A 92 -4.37 -2.92 -3.15
CA ALA A 92 -4.49 -2.62 -4.57
C ALA A 92 -5.78 -3.16 -5.22
N PRO A 93 -6.21 -4.41 -4.97
CA PRO A 93 -7.46 -4.91 -5.53
C PRO A 93 -8.67 -4.01 -5.20
N LEU A 94 -8.82 -3.59 -3.95
CA LEU A 94 -9.94 -2.75 -3.52
C LEU A 94 -9.89 -1.36 -4.15
N ILE A 95 -8.70 -0.76 -4.28
CA ILE A 95 -8.54 0.54 -4.95
C ILE A 95 -8.99 0.45 -6.42
N TYR A 96 -8.61 -0.62 -7.13
CA TYR A 96 -9.05 -0.81 -8.51
C TYR A 96 -10.54 -1.14 -8.62
N GLU A 97 -11.09 -1.93 -7.71
CA GLU A 97 -12.51 -2.24 -7.66
C GLU A 97 -13.34 -0.95 -7.53
N MET A 98 -12.97 -0.07 -6.61
CA MET A 98 -13.67 1.20 -6.43
C MET A 98 -13.60 2.12 -7.66
N ARG A 99 -12.57 2.03 -8.48
CA ARG A 99 -12.47 2.78 -9.75
C ARG A 99 -13.61 2.45 -10.71
N THR A 100 -14.16 1.24 -10.64
CA THR A 100 -15.25 0.79 -11.52
C THR A 100 -16.61 1.34 -11.11
N MET A 101 -16.73 1.91 -9.92
CA MET A 101 -17.97 2.52 -9.45
C MET A 101 -18.26 3.79 -10.26
N LYS A 102 -19.53 3.96 -10.67
CA LYS A 102 -19.96 5.08 -11.54
C LYS A 102 -19.63 6.47 -10.99
N GLU A 103 -19.58 6.60 -9.67
CA GLU A 103 -19.35 7.87 -8.96
C GLU A 103 -17.90 8.06 -8.53
N ALA A 104 -16.99 7.10 -8.83
CA ALA A 104 -15.60 7.21 -8.42
C ALA A 104 -14.88 8.35 -9.18
N PRO A 105 -14.15 9.22 -8.47
CA PRO A 105 -13.33 10.23 -9.10
C PRO A 105 -12.31 9.61 -10.06
N GLN A 106 -12.09 10.24 -11.23
CA GLN A 106 -11.08 9.80 -12.18
C GLN A 106 -9.70 10.28 -11.74
N VAL A 107 -8.98 9.42 -11.05
CA VAL A 107 -7.62 9.66 -10.55
C VAL A 107 -6.63 8.66 -11.16
N GLU A 108 -5.37 9.05 -11.24
CA GLU A 108 -4.30 8.13 -11.61
C GLU A 108 -4.07 7.12 -10.48
N ILE A 109 -3.90 5.85 -10.83
CA ILE A 109 -3.58 4.78 -9.87
C ILE A 109 -2.29 4.11 -10.31
N GLU A 110 -1.36 4.00 -9.36
CA GLU A 110 -0.11 3.27 -9.51
C GLU A 110 0.02 2.25 -8.39
N VAL A 111 0.63 1.10 -8.68
CA VAL A 111 0.97 0.09 -7.69
C VAL A 111 2.47 -0.09 -7.64
N VAL A 112 3.04 0.06 -6.46
CA VAL A 112 4.45 -0.21 -6.19
C VAL A 112 4.55 -1.52 -5.42
N PRO A 113 5.05 -2.60 -6.04
CA PRO A 113 5.13 -3.91 -5.40
C PRO A 113 6.09 -3.91 -4.22
N GLY A 114 5.87 -4.85 -3.30
CA GLY A 114 6.75 -5.10 -2.17
C GLY A 114 7.06 -6.58 -2.01
N ILE A 115 7.96 -6.89 -1.11
CA ILE A 115 8.31 -8.28 -0.78
C ILE A 115 7.22 -8.85 0.12
N SER A 116 6.59 -9.94 -0.32
CA SER A 116 5.54 -10.62 0.44
C SER A 116 6.09 -11.40 1.63
N ALA A 117 5.27 -11.55 2.66
CA ALA A 117 5.63 -12.35 3.84
C ALA A 117 5.99 -13.79 3.48
N PHE A 118 5.32 -14.41 2.51
CA PHE A 118 5.64 -15.78 2.09
C PHE A 118 7.02 -15.89 1.43
N GLN A 119 7.45 -14.88 0.65
CA GLN A 119 8.79 -14.85 0.06
C GLN A 119 9.86 -14.75 1.14
N LYS A 120 9.67 -13.88 2.12
CA LYS A 120 10.58 -13.73 3.25
C LYS A 120 10.64 -15.00 4.09
N ALA A 121 9.49 -15.58 4.42
CA ALA A 121 9.42 -16.83 5.17
C ALA A 121 10.12 -17.97 4.43
N ALA A 122 9.89 -18.13 3.14
CA ALA A 122 10.54 -19.15 2.32
C ALA A 122 12.08 -19.01 2.34
N SER A 123 12.59 -17.79 2.25
CA SER A 123 14.04 -17.53 2.30
C SER A 123 14.65 -17.88 3.66
N LEU A 124 13.96 -17.57 4.76
CA LEU A 124 14.45 -17.85 6.12
C LEU A 124 14.37 -19.32 6.50
N LEU A 125 13.41 -20.04 5.94
CA LEU A 125 13.20 -21.47 6.20
C LEU A 125 14.01 -22.39 5.29
N GLY A 126 14.75 -21.83 4.32
CA GLY A 126 15.45 -22.64 3.32
C GLY A 126 14.49 -23.42 2.41
N ALA A 127 13.31 -22.87 2.15
CA ALA A 127 12.28 -23.45 1.31
C ALA A 127 12.09 -22.64 0.01
N PRO A 128 13.05 -22.70 -0.94
CA PRO A 128 12.97 -21.89 -2.16
C PRO A 128 11.76 -22.29 -3.01
N ILE A 129 11.12 -21.29 -3.59
CA ILE A 129 9.99 -21.47 -4.50
C ILE A 129 10.55 -21.63 -5.91
N GLY A 130 10.81 -22.90 -6.30
CA GLY A 130 11.48 -23.21 -7.57
C GLY A 130 10.51 -23.46 -8.74
N HIS A 131 9.30 -23.88 -8.46
CA HIS A 131 8.28 -24.24 -9.45
C HIS A 131 6.90 -23.74 -9.01
N ASP A 132 5.88 -24.52 -9.21
CA ASP A 132 4.48 -24.14 -8.99
C ASP A 132 4.22 -23.63 -7.57
N LEU A 133 3.47 -22.54 -7.48
CA LEU A 133 3.08 -21.91 -6.24
C LEU A 133 1.58 -21.64 -6.23
N CYS A 134 0.93 -21.99 -5.12
CA CYS A 134 -0.46 -21.63 -4.84
C CYS A 134 -0.51 -20.85 -3.52
N ILE A 135 -1.21 -19.72 -3.52
CA ILE A 135 -1.40 -18.88 -2.34
C ILE A 135 -2.88 -18.89 -1.98
N ILE A 136 -3.18 -19.28 -0.75
CA ILE A 136 -4.55 -19.35 -0.23
C ILE A 136 -4.61 -18.55 1.05
N SER A 137 -5.59 -17.63 1.15
CA SER A 137 -5.89 -16.94 2.39
C SER A 137 -6.63 -17.87 3.34
N LEU A 138 -6.24 -17.84 4.60
CA LEU A 138 -6.92 -18.57 5.68
C LEU A 138 -7.69 -17.62 6.61
N SER A 139 -7.73 -16.31 6.28
CA SER A 139 -8.35 -15.29 7.11
C SER A 139 -9.84 -15.08 6.84
N ASP A 140 -10.39 -15.71 5.83
CA ASP A 140 -11.79 -15.57 5.41
C ASP A 140 -12.59 -16.87 5.67
#